data_a47e1543d7b925951060883887ede987
#
_entry.id   a47e1543d7b925951060883887ede987
#
_cell.length_a   1.000
_cell.length_b   1.000
_cell.length_c   1.000
_cell.angle_alpha   90.00
_cell.angle_beta   90.00
_cell.angle_gamma   90.00
#
_symmetry.space_group_name_H-M   'P 1'
#
loop_
_entity.id
_entity.type
_entity.pdbx_description
1 polymer ?
#
loop_
_entity_poly.entity_id
_entity_poly.type
_entity_poly.pdbx_seq_one_letter_code
_entity_poly.pdbx_strand_id
1 'polypeptide(L)'
;HREALPYAPDMVVEKWRSTATGLTVLWSQFENPLVNAYITLATEIFTDSGVPHTLEHLVFLGSKQYPYKGVLDSLANRAFAQGTNAWTANDHTAYTLTTAGSDGFLRMLPVYCDHVFFPTLTDSGFVTEVYHINGKLEDAGVVYSEMQGRENSSADLMELKTQRMLYPRTSAYRSETGGLMSALRVLTIDEVRAYQARNSGQRDGEIELGVGHDG
;
A
#
# COMPACT_ATOMS: atom_id res chain seq x y z
N HIS A 1 17.13 -6.93 -18.14
CA HIS A 1 18.04 -5.80 -18.29
C HIS A 1 18.90 -5.70 -17.04
N ARG A 2 20.19 -5.37 -17.20
CA ARG A 2 21.16 -5.25 -16.11
C ARG A 2 21.98 -3.99 -16.31
N GLU A 3 22.09 -3.14 -15.30
CA GLU A 3 22.78 -1.86 -15.39
C GLU A 3 23.48 -1.53 -14.06
N ALA A 4 24.71 -1.07 -14.13
CA ALA A 4 25.42 -0.55 -12.97
C ALA A 4 25.02 0.91 -12.74
N LEU A 5 24.89 1.30 -11.47
CA LEU A 5 24.54 2.69 -11.15
C LEU A 5 25.75 3.61 -11.39
N PRO A 6 25.60 4.72 -12.15
CA PRO A 6 26.72 5.60 -12.49
C PRO A 6 27.47 6.19 -11.27
N TYR A 7 26.74 6.42 -10.16
CA TYR A 7 27.28 6.96 -8.91
C TYR A 7 27.69 5.87 -7.90
N ALA A 8 27.38 4.60 -8.18
CA ALA A 8 27.75 3.45 -7.36
C ALA A 8 28.00 2.24 -8.28
N PRO A 9 29.14 2.19 -8.99
CA PRO A 9 29.38 1.21 -10.05
C PRO A 9 29.42 -0.24 -9.55
N ASP A 10 29.64 -0.45 -8.25
CA ASP A 10 29.59 -1.77 -7.61
C ASP A 10 28.15 -2.25 -7.36
N MET A 11 27.18 -1.36 -7.45
CA MET A 11 25.75 -1.68 -7.34
C MET A 11 25.18 -1.92 -8.73
N VAL A 12 24.67 -3.14 -8.92
CA VAL A 12 24.03 -3.56 -10.17
C VAL A 12 22.53 -3.71 -9.92
N VAL A 13 21.73 -3.05 -10.75
CA VAL A 13 20.29 -3.22 -10.77
C VAL A 13 19.90 -4.16 -11.90
N GLU A 14 19.13 -5.17 -11.59
CA GLU A 14 18.56 -6.10 -12.56
C GLU A 14 17.06 -5.89 -12.68
N LYS A 15 16.58 -5.66 -13.89
CA LYS A 15 15.16 -5.55 -14.21
C LYS A 15 14.68 -6.82 -14.90
N TRP A 16 13.70 -7.47 -14.29
CA TRP A 16 13.02 -8.66 -14.80
C TRP A 16 11.58 -8.34 -15.10
N ARG A 17 11.07 -8.83 -16.22
CA ARG A 17 9.65 -8.68 -16.57
C ARG A 17 9.08 -10.03 -16.97
N SER A 18 7.97 -10.40 -16.34
CA SER A 18 7.19 -11.58 -16.71
C SER A 18 6.51 -11.38 -18.05
N THR A 19 6.77 -12.26 -19.00
CA THR A 19 6.10 -12.25 -20.31
C THR A 19 4.64 -12.68 -20.23
N ALA A 20 4.27 -13.43 -19.19
CA ALA A 20 2.92 -13.94 -18.99
C ALA A 20 2.01 -12.93 -18.30
N THR A 21 2.52 -12.21 -17.29
CA THR A 21 1.71 -11.34 -16.42
C THR A 21 2.03 -9.86 -16.58
N GLY A 22 3.15 -9.49 -17.17
CA GLY A 22 3.64 -8.11 -17.23
C GLY A 22 4.34 -7.65 -15.96
N LEU A 23 4.29 -8.43 -14.86
CA LEU A 23 4.94 -8.10 -13.61
C LEU A 23 6.41 -7.74 -13.82
N THR A 24 6.81 -6.58 -13.31
CA THR A 24 8.20 -6.14 -13.32
C THR A 24 8.80 -6.28 -11.93
N VAL A 25 10.00 -6.82 -11.86
CA VAL A 25 10.81 -6.95 -10.64
C VAL A 25 12.11 -6.22 -10.86
N LEU A 26 12.42 -5.26 -9.99
CA LEU A 26 13.73 -4.64 -9.88
C LEU A 26 14.46 -5.28 -8.70
N TRP A 27 15.66 -5.71 -8.92
CA TRP A 27 16.49 -6.34 -7.90
C TRP A 27 17.90 -5.75 -7.90
N SER A 28 18.40 -5.46 -6.71
CA SER A 28 19.77 -5.01 -6.53
C SER A 28 20.39 -5.72 -5.34
N GLN A 29 21.58 -6.26 -5.53
CA GLN A 29 22.35 -6.88 -4.46
C GLN A 29 23.43 -5.91 -3.98
N PHE A 30 23.45 -5.70 -2.67
CA PHE A 30 24.53 -4.97 -1.99
C PHE A 30 24.64 -5.50 -0.55
N GLU A 31 25.80 -5.31 0.04
CA GLU A 31 26.07 -5.78 1.40
C GLU A 31 25.26 -4.93 2.40
N ASN A 32 24.27 -5.55 3.03
CA ASN A 32 23.41 -4.91 4.03
C ASN A 32 22.77 -5.99 4.91
N PRO A 33 22.72 -5.81 6.24
CA PRO A 33 22.05 -6.76 7.14
C PRO A 33 20.51 -6.75 6.99
N LEU A 34 19.94 -5.77 6.30
CA LEU A 34 18.51 -5.66 6.05
C LEU A 34 18.17 -5.97 4.59
N VAL A 35 17.10 -6.73 4.42
CA VAL A 35 16.46 -6.92 3.12
C VAL A 35 15.22 -6.03 3.07
N ASN A 36 15.13 -5.21 2.03
CA ASN A 36 14.01 -4.30 1.82
C ASN A 36 13.27 -4.67 0.54
N ALA A 37 11.95 -4.68 0.60
CA ALA A 37 11.09 -4.83 -0.57
C ALA A 37 10.00 -3.78 -0.60
N TYR A 38 9.64 -3.39 -1.82
CA TYR A 38 8.52 -2.51 -2.12
C TYR A 38 7.63 -3.22 -3.14
N ILE A 39 6.38 -3.48 -2.81
CA ILE A 39 5.37 -3.93 -3.77
C ILE A 39 4.55 -2.70 -4.13
N THR A 40 4.78 -2.17 -5.32
CA THR A 40 4.16 -0.93 -5.78
C THR A 40 3.11 -1.24 -6.83
N LEU A 41 1.91 -0.75 -6.60
CA LEU A 41 0.77 -0.88 -7.51
C LEU A 41 0.45 0.52 -8.06
N ALA A 42 0.35 0.65 -9.38
CA ALA A 42 -0.19 1.86 -9.99
C ALA A 42 -1.66 1.99 -9.59
N THR A 43 -1.97 3.02 -8.82
CA THR A 43 -3.32 3.29 -8.33
C THR A 43 -3.68 4.74 -8.60
N GLU A 44 -4.85 4.97 -9.18
CA GLU A 44 -5.37 6.30 -9.43
C GLU A 44 -6.81 6.40 -8.95
N ILE A 45 -7.16 7.57 -8.45
CA ILE A 45 -8.54 7.93 -8.09
C ILE A 45 -8.82 9.37 -8.51
N PHE A 46 -9.99 9.60 -9.09
CA PHE A 46 -10.42 10.91 -9.59
C PHE A 46 -11.49 11.55 -8.69
N THR A 47 -11.66 11.02 -7.47
CA THR A 47 -12.59 11.49 -6.45
C THR A 47 -11.88 11.57 -5.12
N ASP A 48 -12.43 12.32 -4.18
CA ASP A 48 -11.93 12.44 -2.81
C ASP A 48 -12.48 11.34 -1.88
N SER A 49 -12.79 10.16 -2.42
CA SER A 49 -13.46 9.07 -1.68
C SER A 49 -12.54 8.31 -0.72
N GLY A 50 -11.21 8.37 -0.91
CA GLY A 50 -10.26 7.65 -0.06
C GLY A 50 -10.22 6.14 -0.30
N VAL A 51 -10.77 5.63 -1.39
CA VAL A 51 -10.78 4.19 -1.71
C VAL A 51 -9.38 3.58 -1.75
N PRO A 52 -8.34 4.20 -2.39
CA PRO A 52 -7.00 3.64 -2.41
C PRO A 52 -6.40 3.47 -1.01
N HIS A 53 -6.50 4.49 -0.17
CA HIS A 53 -6.01 4.49 1.21
C HIS A 53 -6.79 3.51 2.09
N THR A 54 -8.11 3.45 1.93
CA THR A 54 -8.95 2.45 2.58
C THR A 54 -8.52 1.03 2.22
N LEU A 55 -8.25 0.76 0.94
CA LEU A 55 -7.76 -0.55 0.49
C LEU A 55 -6.39 -0.87 1.09
N GLU A 56 -5.48 0.11 1.18
CA GLU A 56 -4.18 -0.03 1.83
C GLU A 56 -4.32 -0.58 3.25
N HIS A 57 -5.18 0.02 4.08
CA HIS A 57 -5.44 -0.46 5.43
C HIS A 57 -6.05 -1.86 5.47
N LEU A 58 -7.04 -2.13 4.61
CA LEU A 58 -7.76 -3.40 4.62
C LEU A 58 -6.92 -4.60 4.16
N VAL A 59 -5.88 -4.39 3.36
CA VAL A 59 -4.92 -5.41 2.93
C VAL A 59 -4.29 -6.13 4.13
N PHE A 60 -4.01 -5.42 5.22
CA PHE A 60 -3.37 -5.99 6.41
C PHE A 60 -4.31 -6.79 7.32
N LEU A 61 -5.62 -6.77 7.07
CA LEU A 61 -6.61 -7.41 7.94
C LEU A 61 -6.83 -8.90 7.63
N GLY A 62 -6.25 -9.41 6.56
CA GLY A 62 -6.29 -10.82 6.19
C GLY A 62 -6.35 -11.04 4.69
N SER A 63 -5.99 -12.23 4.27
CA SER A 63 -5.91 -12.63 2.87
C SER A 63 -6.59 -13.99 2.62
N LYS A 64 -6.64 -14.39 1.37
CA LYS A 64 -7.29 -15.63 0.96
C LYS A 64 -6.71 -16.87 1.66
N GLN A 65 -5.40 -16.96 1.81
CA GLN A 65 -4.72 -18.07 2.49
C GLN A 65 -4.58 -17.84 3.99
N TYR A 66 -4.57 -16.57 4.42
CA TYR A 66 -4.38 -16.17 5.82
C TYR A 66 -5.53 -15.25 6.27
N PRO A 67 -6.76 -15.79 6.45
CA PRO A 67 -7.98 -14.97 6.62
C PRO A 67 -8.16 -14.41 8.04
N TYR A 68 -7.11 -14.32 8.84
CA TYR A 68 -7.18 -13.87 10.21
C TYR A 68 -6.43 -12.55 10.42
N LYS A 69 -7.11 -11.57 11.04
CA LYS A 69 -6.49 -10.30 11.44
C LYS A 69 -5.27 -10.55 12.36
N GLY A 70 -4.18 -9.86 12.08
CA GLY A 70 -2.95 -9.90 12.88
C GLY A 70 -2.00 -11.07 12.56
N VAL A 71 -2.33 -11.94 11.62
CA VAL A 71 -1.41 -13.00 11.17
C VAL A 71 -0.15 -12.40 10.57
N LEU A 72 -0.31 -11.41 9.70
CA LEU A 72 0.83 -10.76 9.04
C LEU A 72 1.77 -10.12 10.05
N ASP A 73 1.25 -9.35 11.01
CA ASP A 73 2.05 -8.72 12.07
C ASP A 73 2.74 -9.76 12.97
N SER A 74 2.03 -10.84 13.31
CA SER A 74 2.60 -11.92 14.11
C SER A 74 3.76 -12.63 13.40
N LEU A 75 3.64 -12.85 12.10
CA LEU A 75 4.70 -13.45 11.29
C LEU A 75 5.85 -12.48 11.05
N ALA A 76 5.56 -11.20 10.80
CA ALA A 76 6.55 -10.15 10.63
C ALA A 76 7.45 -10.03 11.87
N ASN A 77 6.84 -10.00 13.08
CA ASN A 77 7.59 -9.98 14.32
C ASN A 77 8.50 -11.21 14.51
N ARG A 78 8.06 -12.40 14.08
CA ARG A 78 8.88 -13.62 14.12
C ARG A 78 10.00 -13.66 13.09
N ALA A 79 9.83 -12.95 11.98
CA ALA A 79 10.82 -12.81 10.91
C ALA A 79 11.79 -11.64 11.15
N PHE A 80 11.79 -11.04 12.33
CA PHE A 80 12.55 -9.83 12.66
C PHE A 80 12.32 -8.70 11.66
N ALA A 81 11.10 -8.60 11.15
CA ALA A 81 10.71 -7.47 10.31
C ALA A 81 10.52 -6.21 11.17
N GLN A 82 10.78 -5.05 10.58
CA GLN A 82 10.53 -3.75 11.20
C GLN A 82 9.04 -3.36 11.22
N GLY A 83 8.15 -4.34 11.10
CA GLY A 83 6.73 -4.15 10.92
C GLY A 83 6.32 -4.16 9.46
N THR A 84 5.03 -4.07 9.25
CA THR A 84 4.42 -3.84 7.94
C THR A 84 4.15 -2.35 7.79
N ASN A 85 4.52 -1.77 6.66
CA ASN A 85 4.25 -0.37 6.37
C ASN A 85 3.77 -0.22 4.93
N ALA A 86 2.99 0.82 4.70
CA ALA A 86 2.50 1.16 3.37
C ALA A 86 2.27 2.68 3.27
N TRP A 87 2.09 3.18 2.06
CA TRP A 87 1.60 4.53 1.80
C TRP A 87 0.84 4.58 0.49
N THR A 88 -0.12 5.48 0.43
CA THR A 88 -0.89 5.79 -0.78
C THR A 88 -0.55 7.19 -1.27
N ALA A 89 -0.06 7.27 -2.50
CA ALA A 89 0.16 8.51 -3.24
C ALA A 89 -0.92 8.70 -4.33
N ASN A 90 -0.83 9.79 -5.09
CA ASN A 90 -1.81 10.10 -6.13
C ASN A 90 -1.78 9.16 -7.34
N ASP A 91 -0.66 8.46 -7.56
CA ASP A 91 -0.41 7.61 -8.72
C ASP A 91 -0.02 6.17 -8.36
N HIS A 92 0.26 5.89 -7.09
CA HIS A 92 0.62 4.55 -6.64
C HIS A 92 0.28 4.30 -5.18
N THR A 93 0.15 3.03 -4.84
CA THR A 93 0.18 2.53 -3.44
C THR A 93 1.35 1.59 -3.31
N ALA A 94 2.21 1.81 -2.32
CA ALA A 94 3.36 0.98 -2.03
C ALA A 94 3.22 0.27 -0.69
N TYR A 95 3.53 -1.01 -0.68
CA TYR A 95 3.58 -1.86 0.50
C TYR A 95 5.02 -2.26 0.75
N THR A 96 5.54 -2.07 1.96
CA THR A 96 6.94 -2.31 2.27
C THR A 96 7.13 -3.48 3.21
N LEU A 97 8.17 -4.25 2.97
CA LEU A 97 8.62 -5.32 3.84
C LEU A 97 10.12 -5.18 4.07
N THR A 98 10.52 -4.96 5.32
CA THR A 98 11.93 -4.90 5.73
C THR A 98 12.18 -5.97 6.77
N THR A 99 13.16 -6.85 6.54
CA THR A 99 13.53 -7.93 7.47
C THR A 99 15.02 -7.93 7.76
N ALA A 100 15.42 -8.46 8.90
CA ALA A 100 16.81 -8.78 9.19
C ALA A 100 17.16 -10.13 8.53
N GLY A 101 18.02 -10.06 7.51
CA GLY A 101 18.46 -11.23 6.75
C GLY A 101 17.46 -11.76 5.71
N SER A 102 17.97 -12.55 4.78
CA SER A 102 17.21 -13.06 3.64
C SER A 102 16.24 -14.20 3.99
N ASP A 103 16.54 -15.02 4.98
CA ASP A 103 15.69 -16.16 5.37
C ASP A 103 14.30 -15.68 5.86
N GLY A 104 14.27 -14.66 6.70
CA GLY A 104 13.03 -14.05 7.17
C GLY A 104 12.24 -13.45 6.00
N PHE A 105 12.93 -12.75 5.11
CA PHE A 105 12.36 -12.15 3.92
C PHE A 105 11.70 -13.18 3.00
N LEU A 106 12.41 -14.22 2.61
CA LEU A 106 11.91 -15.24 1.69
C LEU A 106 10.71 -16.03 2.25
N ARG A 107 10.61 -16.15 3.58
CA ARG A 107 9.45 -16.75 4.24
C ARG A 107 8.25 -15.81 4.30
N MET A 108 8.50 -14.51 4.47
CA MET A 108 7.45 -13.50 4.56
C MET A 108 6.88 -13.08 3.21
N LEU A 109 7.71 -13.05 2.17
CA LEU A 109 7.33 -12.53 0.86
C LEU A 109 6.08 -13.20 0.27
N PRO A 110 5.91 -14.55 0.27
CA PRO A 110 4.68 -15.18 -0.23
C PRO A 110 3.43 -14.78 0.56
N VAL A 111 3.55 -14.68 1.89
CA VAL A 111 2.46 -14.28 2.77
C VAL A 111 2.07 -12.83 2.50
N TYR A 112 3.07 -11.97 2.33
CA TYR A 112 2.88 -10.56 2.04
C TYR A 112 2.22 -10.35 0.67
N CYS A 113 2.68 -11.08 -0.35
CA CYS A 113 2.05 -11.08 -1.68
C CYS A 113 0.60 -11.57 -1.63
N ASP A 114 0.29 -12.61 -0.84
CA ASP A 114 -1.10 -13.08 -0.71
C ASP A 114 -2.00 -11.99 -0.11
N HIS A 115 -1.52 -11.24 0.89
CA HIS A 115 -2.26 -10.11 1.46
C HIS A 115 -2.48 -8.98 0.44
N VAL A 116 -1.44 -8.59 -0.30
CA VAL A 116 -1.52 -7.48 -1.26
C VAL A 116 -2.41 -7.83 -2.45
N PHE A 117 -2.29 -9.05 -2.99
CA PHE A 117 -3.00 -9.42 -4.22
C PHE A 117 -4.37 -10.07 -3.98
N PHE A 118 -4.58 -10.70 -2.83
CA PHE A 118 -5.80 -11.47 -2.52
C PHE A 118 -6.37 -11.14 -1.13
N PRO A 119 -6.57 -9.85 -0.79
CA PRO A 119 -7.13 -9.46 0.50
C PRO A 119 -8.56 -9.98 0.64
N THR A 120 -8.99 -10.30 1.89
CA THR A 120 -10.34 -10.80 2.16
C THR A 120 -11.42 -9.73 2.05
N LEU A 121 -11.11 -8.49 2.34
CA LEU A 121 -12.01 -7.32 2.30
C LEU A 121 -13.36 -7.61 2.97
N THR A 122 -13.33 -7.94 4.27
CA THR A 122 -14.52 -8.30 5.04
C THR A 122 -15.32 -7.07 5.46
N ASP A 123 -16.67 -7.21 5.55
CA ASP A 123 -17.54 -6.12 6.03
C ASP A 123 -17.17 -5.70 7.45
N SER A 124 -16.88 -6.65 8.34
CA SER A 124 -16.47 -6.36 9.72
C SER A 124 -15.14 -5.60 9.81
N GLY A 125 -14.16 -5.98 8.97
CA GLY A 125 -12.90 -5.27 8.85
C GLY A 125 -13.10 -3.84 8.36
N PHE A 126 -13.93 -3.65 7.33
CA PHE A 126 -14.25 -2.34 6.79
C PHE A 126 -14.89 -1.43 7.85
N VAL A 127 -15.93 -1.90 8.54
CA VAL A 127 -16.63 -1.11 9.56
C VAL A 127 -15.67 -0.67 10.67
N THR A 128 -14.82 -1.56 11.16
CA THR A 128 -13.90 -1.22 12.26
C THR A 128 -12.73 -0.36 11.83
N GLU A 129 -12.22 -0.54 10.62
CA GLU A 129 -11.03 0.16 10.13
C GLU A 129 -11.36 1.52 9.51
N VAL A 130 -12.47 1.60 8.75
CA VAL A 130 -12.72 2.79 7.93
C VAL A 130 -13.57 3.80 8.67
N TYR A 131 -14.83 3.47 8.94
CA TYR A 131 -15.77 4.39 9.61
C TYR A 131 -16.92 3.64 10.27
N HIS A 132 -17.28 4.07 11.48
CA HIS A 132 -18.48 3.64 12.20
C HIS A 132 -18.86 4.66 13.28
N ILE A 133 -20.08 4.54 13.78
CA ILE A 133 -20.50 5.23 15.01
C ILE A 133 -20.24 4.29 16.19
N ASN A 134 -19.46 4.73 17.15
CA ASN A 134 -19.11 3.92 18.34
C ASN A 134 -20.23 3.89 19.38
N GLY A 135 -20.05 3.12 20.45
CA GLY A 135 -21.04 3.00 21.54
C GLY A 135 -21.31 4.29 22.33
N LYS A 136 -20.51 5.35 22.13
CA LYS A 136 -20.71 6.68 22.69
C LYS A 136 -21.40 7.65 21.73
N LEU A 137 -21.83 7.18 20.56
CA LEU A 137 -22.41 7.96 19.47
C LEU A 137 -21.40 8.95 18.86
N GLU A 138 -20.13 8.61 18.84
CA GLU A 138 -19.06 9.40 18.24
C GLU A 138 -18.59 8.74 16.93
N ASP A 139 -18.15 9.56 15.97
CA ASP A 139 -17.47 9.09 14.75
C ASP A 139 -16.18 8.35 15.13
N ALA A 140 -15.95 7.19 14.56
CA ALA A 140 -14.78 6.34 14.82
C ALA A 140 -14.35 5.57 13.56
N GLY A 141 -13.16 5.03 13.59
CA GLY A 141 -12.49 4.32 12.51
C GLY A 141 -11.04 4.78 12.41
N VAL A 142 -10.14 3.90 12.05
CA VAL A 142 -8.70 4.22 11.96
C VAL A 142 -8.47 5.22 10.83
N VAL A 143 -8.91 4.88 9.62
CA VAL A 143 -8.82 5.76 8.43
C VAL A 143 -9.52 7.09 8.68
N TYR A 144 -10.74 7.05 9.23
CA TYR A 144 -11.49 8.27 9.52
C TYR A 144 -10.76 9.19 10.51
N SER A 145 -10.21 8.62 11.59
CA SER A 145 -9.51 9.40 12.62
C SER A 145 -8.20 10.00 12.10
N GLU A 146 -7.47 9.26 11.25
CA GLU A 146 -6.28 9.75 10.58
C GLU A 146 -6.62 10.95 9.67
N MET A 147 -7.61 10.79 8.81
CA MET A 147 -8.01 11.85 7.89
C MET A 147 -8.65 13.04 8.60
N GLN A 148 -9.30 12.84 9.75
CA GLN A 148 -9.78 13.94 10.60
C GLN A 148 -8.62 14.81 11.08
N GLY A 149 -7.50 14.23 11.46
CA GLY A 149 -6.28 14.95 11.84
C GLY A 149 -5.74 15.78 10.68
N ARG A 150 -5.64 15.18 9.49
CA ARG A 150 -5.13 15.83 8.28
C ARG A 150 -6.07 16.93 7.76
N GLU A 151 -7.35 16.67 7.63
CA GLU A 151 -8.34 17.63 7.09
C GLU A 151 -8.44 18.93 7.92
N ASN A 152 -7.95 18.92 9.17
CA ASN A 152 -7.89 20.09 10.05
C ASN A 152 -6.48 20.73 10.16
N SER A 153 -5.51 20.16 9.46
CA SER A 153 -4.15 20.70 9.39
C SER A 153 -4.05 21.83 8.35
N SER A 154 -3.43 22.94 8.70
CA SER A 154 -3.20 24.04 7.76
C SER A 154 -2.29 23.63 6.61
N ALA A 155 -1.31 22.76 6.85
CA ALA A 155 -0.39 22.24 5.83
C ALA A 155 -1.13 21.39 4.79
N ASP A 156 -1.91 20.42 5.23
CA ASP A 156 -2.68 19.53 4.34
C ASP A 156 -3.75 20.31 3.55
N LEU A 157 -4.41 21.28 4.19
CA LEU A 157 -5.36 22.17 3.51
C LEU A 157 -4.70 23.01 2.41
N MET A 158 -3.50 23.54 2.67
CA MET A 158 -2.71 24.28 1.68
C MET A 158 -2.27 23.37 0.54
N GLU A 159 -1.78 22.16 0.84
CA GLU A 159 -1.38 21.17 -0.15
C GLU A 159 -2.53 20.81 -1.09
N LEU A 160 -3.68 20.39 -0.53
CA LEU A 160 -4.86 20.04 -1.33
C LEU A 160 -5.35 21.22 -2.16
N LYS A 161 -5.32 22.44 -1.61
CA LYS A 161 -5.69 23.66 -2.35
C LYS A 161 -4.74 23.91 -3.52
N THR A 162 -3.43 23.74 -3.30
CA THR A 162 -2.41 23.90 -4.31
C THR A 162 -2.57 22.87 -5.44
N GLN A 163 -2.77 21.62 -5.10
CA GLN A 163 -3.04 20.55 -6.08
C GLN A 163 -4.27 20.90 -6.94
N ARG A 164 -5.34 21.39 -6.32
CA ARG A 164 -6.56 21.79 -7.04
C ARG A 164 -6.41 23.03 -7.91
N MET A 165 -5.41 23.85 -7.67
CA MET A 165 -5.06 24.99 -8.52
C MET A 165 -4.14 24.61 -9.68
N LEU A 166 -3.21 23.64 -9.46
CA LEU A 166 -2.21 23.25 -10.44
C LEU A 166 -2.75 22.20 -11.44
N TYR A 167 -3.57 21.26 -10.96
CA TYR A 167 -4.01 20.12 -11.77
C TYR A 167 -5.44 20.27 -12.28
N PRO A 168 -5.73 19.87 -13.53
CA PRO A 168 -7.08 19.89 -14.09
C PRO A 168 -7.96 18.84 -13.41
N ARG A 169 -9.29 18.96 -13.59
CA ARG A 169 -10.27 18.02 -12.98
C ARG A 169 -10.16 16.59 -13.50
N THR A 170 -9.47 16.37 -14.59
CA THR A 170 -9.22 15.07 -15.20
C THR A 170 -7.95 14.39 -14.70
N SER A 171 -7.21 15.02 -13.79
CA SER A 171 -5.98 14.48 -13.22
C SER A 171 -6.24 13.90 -11.82
N ALA A 172 -5.73 12.68 -11.57
CA ALA A 172 -5.76 12.04 -10.26
C ALA A 172 -4.99 12.86 -9.20
N TYR A 173 -3.95 13.57 -9.60
CA TYR A 173 -3.17 14.45 -8.72
C TYR A 173 -3.98 15.59 -8.08
N ARG A 174 -5.22 15.79 -8.48
CA ARG A 174 -6.13 16.77 -7.90
C ARG A 174 -6.89 16.24 -6.69
N SER A 175 -6.99 14.92 -6.54
CA SER A 175 -7.83 14.24 -5.55
C SER A 175 -7.12 14.07 -4.21
N GLU A 176 -7.91 14.11 -3.13
CA GLU A 176 -7.45 13.67 -1.80
C GLU A 176 -7.54 12.14 -1.73
N THR A 177 -6.39 11.46 -1.88
CA THR A 177 -6.32 10.00 -1.94
C THR A 177 -6.64 9.32 -0.62
N GLY A 178 -6.39 10.01 0.51
CA GLY A 178 -6.74 9.55 1.84
C GLY A 178 -8.23 9.57 2.13
N GLY A 179 -8.97 10.38 1.37
CA GLY A 179 -10.40 10.57 1.50
C GLY A 179 -10.79 11.71 2.45
N LEU A 180 -11.74 12.55 2.01
CA LEU A 180 -12.34 13.54 2.87
C LEU A 180 -13.29 12.86 3.86
N MET A 181 -13.39 13.37 5.09
CA MET A 181 -14.28 12.84 6.14
C MET A 181 -15.73 12.67 5.66
N SER A 182 -16.24 13.63 4.87
CA SER A 182 -17.59 13.56 4.31
C SER A 182 -17.77 12.39 3.33
N ALA A 183 -16.74 12.03 2.60
CA ALA A 183 -16.76 10.92 1.67
C ALA A 183 -16.56 9.57 2.38
N LEU A 184 -15.67 9.50 3.37
CA LEU A 184 -15.45 8.29 4.17
C LEU A 184 -16.70 7.83 4.94
N ARG A 185 -17.54 8.76 5.39
CA ARG A 185 -18.81 8.43 6.06
C ARG A 185 -19.82 7.68 5.19
N VAL A 186 -19.73 7.82 3.89
CA VAL A 186 -20.68 7.21 2.94
C VAL A 186 -20.01 6.14 2.05
N LEU A 187 -18.70 5.97 2.18
CA LEU A 187 -17.96 4.95 1.47
C LEU A 187 -18.47 3.55 1.82
N THR A 188 -18.56 2.69 0.84
CA THR A 188 -19.02 1.31 1.00
C THR A 188 -17.89 0.31 0.72
N ILE A 189 -17.98 -0.85 1.35
CA ILE A 189 -17.02 -1.95 1.07
C ILE A 189 -17.09 -2.42 -0.38
N ASP A 190 -18.25 -2.34 -1.02
CA ASP A 190 -18.43 -2.78 -2.41
C ASP A 190 -17.70 -1.84 -3.39
N GLU A 191 -17.59 -0.56 -3.09
CA GLU A 191 -16.75 0.37 -3.86
C GLU A 191 -15.26 0.01 -3.73
N VAL A 192 -14.80 -0.38 -2.54
CA VAL A 192 -13.42 -0.83 -2.31
C VAL A 192 -13.15 -2.16 -3.04
N ARG A 193 -14.07 -3.12 -2.95
CA ARG A 193 -13.98 -4.40 -3.68
C ARG A 193 -13.94 -4.20 -5.19
N ALA A 194 -14.80 -3.31 -5.72
CA ALA A 194 -14.82 -2.98 -7.14
C ALA A 194 -13.54 -2.28 -7.60
N TYR A 195 -12.96 -1.43 -6.75
CA TYR A 195 -11.68 -0.78 -7.02
C TYR A 195 -10.54 -1.79 -7.03
N GLN A 196 -10.44 -2.66 -6.02
CA GLN A 196 -9.45 -3.72 -5.95
C GLN A 196 -9.53 -4.65 -7.16
N ALA A 197 -10.73 -5.08 -7.56
CA ALA A 197 -10.93 -5.96 -8.72
C ALA A 197 -10.46 -5.32 -10.04
N ARG A 198 -10.64 -4.00 -10.21
CA ARG A 198 -10.13 -3.26 -11.39
C ARG A 198 -8.62 -3.22 -11.41
N ASN A 199 -7.99 -2.91 -10.27
CA ASN A 199 -6.55 -2.73 -10.17
C ASN A 199 -5.79 -4.07 -10.15
N SER A 200 -6.38 -5.14 -9.57
CA SER A 200 -5.81 -6.50 -9.65
C SER A 200 -5.84 -7.07 -11.07
N GLY A 201 -6.75 -6.59 -11.91
CA GLY A 201 -6.83 -6.96 -13.33
C GLY A 201 -5.89 -6.14 -14.22
N GLN A 202 -5.34 -5.03 -13.74
CA GLN A 202 -4.31 -4.28 -14.44
C GLN A 202 -2.98 -5.03 -14.33
N ARG A 203 -2.51 -5.53 -15.47
CA ARG A 203 -1.31 -6.37 -15.60
C ARG A 203 0.01 -5.62 -15.45
N ASP A 204 -0.01 -4.36 -15.05
CA ASP A 204 1.15 -3.46 -15.00
C ASP A 204 1.63 -3.15 -13.58
N GLY A 205 1.43 -4.05 -12.62
CA GLY A 205 2.02 -3.93 -11.28
C GLY A 205 3.55 -4.03 -11.36
N GLU A 206 4.25 -3.00 -10.92
CA GLU A 206 5.70 -3.06 -10.70
C GLU A 206 5.94 -3.51 -9.26
N ILE A 207 6.72 -4.60 -9.10
CA ILE A 207 7.26 -5.00 -7.80
C ILE A 207 8.74 -4.62 -7.80
N GLU A 208 9.08 -3.63 -7.00
CA GLU A 208 10.47 -3.34 -6.70
C GLU A 208 10.92 -4.19 -5.50
N LEU A 209 11.78 -5.14 -5.74
CA LEU A 209 12.44 -5.93 -4.70
C LEU A 209 13.89 -5.46 -4.59
N GLY A 210 14.16 -4.61 -3.62
CA GLY A 210 15.53 -4.34 -3.19
C GLY A 210 15.96 -5.43 -2.21
N VAL A 211 16.77 -6.37 -2.63
CA VAL A 211 17.30 -7.43 -1.75
C VAL A 211 18.71 -7.07 -1.34
N GLY A 212 18.89 -6.69 -0.06
CA GLY A 212 20.20 -6.75 0.59
C GLY A 212 20.50 -8.23 0.91
N HIS A 213 21.67 -8.72 0.63
CA HIS A 213 22.09 -10.08 0.96
C HIS A 213 23.26 -10.01 1.94
N ASP A 214 23.16 -10.79 3.03
CA ASP A 214 24.30 -11.07 3.90
C ASP A 214 25.33 -11.89 3.11
N GLY A 215 26.58 -11.43 3.08
CA GLY A 215 27.72 -12.17 2.54
C GLY A 215 28.15 -13.31 3.45
#